data_cc63f2d82fbcd325ba3eba57861cb188
#
_entry.id   cc63f2d82fbcd325ba3eba57861cb188
#
_cell.length_a   1.000
_cell.length_b   1.000
_cell.length_c   1.000
_cell.angle_alpha   90.00
_cell.angle_beta   90.00
_cell.angle_gamma   90.00
#
_symmetry.space_group_name_H-M   'P 1'
#
loop_
_entity.id
_entity.type
_entity.pdbx_description
1 polymer ?
#
loop_
_entity_poly.entity_id
_entity_poly.type
_entity_poly.pdbx_seq_one_letter_code
_entity_poly.pdbx_strand_id
1 'polypeptide(L)'
;MIFLKLKTFEKALISGFALTFLFNFANFQTHCETISNKFLRLHILANSDSKEDQDLKIKVRDKILEYSKGKFSSANDKSEAQLLLNSSLENIEKVAKAEIENQGYNYDVKAKVVNMHFNTRKYDNLTLPAGNYDALRVEIGEGKGHNWWCVMFPPMCFGCCTSKQKVDTVLNSSESDIVTNENKYEIKFKCVEMFESFRSWLRKYFKA
;
A
#
# COMPACT_ATOMS: atom_id res chain seq x y z
N MET A 1 -40.46 7.90 -17.62
CA MET A 1 -39.22 8.67 -17.71
C MET A 1 -39.55 10.12 -17.38
N ILE A 2 -39.44 10.52 -16.10
CA ILE A 2 -39.75 11.86 -15.63
C ILE A 2 -38.52 12.71 -15.80
N PHE A 3 -38.42 13.45 -16.91
CA PHE A 3 -37.44 14.53 -17.03
C PHE A 3 -37.90 15.68 -16.14
N LEU A 4 -37.35 15.80 -14.94
CA LEU A 4 -37.52 17.00 -14.13
C LEU A 4 -37.02 18.21 -14.96
N LYS A 5 -37.92 19.09 -15.36
CA LYS A 5 -37.60 20.41 -15.89
C LYS A 5 -37.08 21.29 -14.73
N LEU A 6 -35.83 21.09 -14.33
CA LEU A 6 -35.18 21.93 -13.35
C LEU A 6 -35.11 23.39 -13.85
N LYS A 7 -35.49 24.34 -12.99
CA LYS A 7 -35.33 25.76 -13.25
C LYS A 7 -33.82 26.11 -13.41
N THR A 8 -33.52 27.15 -14.15
CA THR A 8 -32.11 27.56 -14.42
C THR A 8 -31.29 27.73 -13.15
N PHE A 9 -31.90 28.25 -12.09
CA PHE A 9 -31.26 28.42 -10.78
C PHE A 9 -30.86 27.08 -10.13
N GLU A 10 -31.76 26.09 -10.17
CA GLU A 10 -31.51 24.73 -9.66
C GLU A 10 -30.38 24.04 -10.42
N LYS A 11 -30.33 24.21 -11.74
CA LYS A 11 -29.24 23.70 -12.57
C LYS A 11 -27.91 24.36 -12.23
N ALA A 12 -27.89 25.67 -12.03
CA ALA A 12 -26.70 26.41 -11.65
C ALA A 12 -26.20 25.96 -10.26
N LEU A 13 -27.09 25.77 -9.31
CA LEU A 13 -26.75 25.29 -7.96
C LEU A 13 -26.16 23.87 -7.99
N ILE A 14 -26.80 22.95 -8.71
CA ILE A 14 -26.31 21.57 -8.88
C ILE A 14 -24.95 21.56 -9.57
N SER A 15 -24.78 22.36 -10.63
CA SER A 15 -23.49 22.48 -11.34
C SER A 15 -22.39 23.04 -10.44
N GLY A 16 -22.70 24.06 -9.65
CA GLY A 16 -21.77 24.65 -8.68
C GLY A 16 -21.32 23.62 -7.61
N PHE A 17 -22.29 22.86 -7.07
CA PHE A 17 -22.00 21.78 -6.13
C PHE A 17 -21.14 20.68 -6.76
N ALA A 18 -21.48 20.24 -7.98
CA ALA A 18 -20.72 19.23 -8.69
C ALA A 18 -19.28 19.68 -8.97
N LEU A 19 -19.07 20.91 -9.42
CA LEU A 19 -17.75 21.48 -9.66
C LEU A 19 -16.94 21.58 -8.37
N THR A 20 -17.53 22.04 -7.28
CA THR A 20 -16.87 22.13 -5.97
C THR A 20 -16.49 20.73 -5.47
N PHE A 21 -17.38 19.76 -5.62
CA PHE A 21 -17.08 18.36 -5.24
C PHE A 21 -15.93 17.79 -6.07
N LEU A 22 -15.97 17.95 -7.40
CA LEU A 22 -14.90 17.47 -8.29
C LEU A 22 -13.55 18.12 -7.98
N PHE A 23 -13.53 19.41 -7.73
CA PHE A 23 -12.29 20.13 -7.37
C PHE A 23 -11.71 19.62 -6.04
N ASN A 24 -12.56 19.50 -5.00
CA ASN A 24 -12.13 18.96 -3.71
C ASN A 24 -11.67 17.51 -3.79
N PHE A 25 -12.36 16.69 -4.60
CA PHE A 25 -11.98 15.30 -4.81
C PHE A 25 -10.65 15.18 -5.56
N ALA A 26 -10.45 15.94 -6.64
CA ALA A 26 -9.20 15.95 -7.40
C ALA A 26 -8.01 16.37 -6.53
N ASN A 27 -8.20 17.40 -5.70
CA ASN A 27 -7.16 17.87 -4.78
C ASN A 27 -6.83 16.78 -3.72
N PHE A 28 -7.84 16.12 -3.16
CA PHE A 28 -7.62 15.03 -2.21
C PHE A 28 -6.95 13.82 -2.86
N GLN A 29 -7.32 13.48 -4.10
CA GLN A 29 -6.68 12.41 -4.88
C GLN A 29 -5.19 12.70 -5.11
N THR A 30 -4.83 13.93 -5.43
CA THR A 30 -3.42 14.36 -5.58
C THR A 30 -2.64 14.14 -4.27
N HIS A 31 -3.22 14.49 -3.12
CA HIS A 31 -2.59 14.20 -1.84
C HIS A 31 -2.40 12.70 -1.60
N CYS A 32 -3.40 11.87 -1.94
CA CYS A 32 -3.29 10.41 -1.84
C CYS A 32 -2.18 9.85 -2.74
N GLU A 33 -2.05 10.35 -3.97
CA GLU A 33 -0.97 9.97 -4.89
C GLU A 33 0.41 10.42 -4.34
N THR A 34 0.50 11.61 -3.79
CA THR A 34 1.73 12.10 -3.15
C THR A 34 2.11 11.22 -1.96
N ILE A 35 1.15 10.86 -1.11
CA ILE A 35 1.35 9.94 0.01
C ILE A 35 1.84 8.59 -0.51
N SER A 36 1.17 7.99 -1.50
CA SER A 36 1.55 6.68 -2.04
C SER A 36 2.98 6.67 -2.60
N ASN A 37 3.42 7.78 -3.17
CA ASN A 37 4.78 7.94 -3.71
C ASN A 37 5.87 8.06 -2.64
N LYS A 38 5.51 8.24 -1.37
CA LYS A 38 6.45 8.32 -0.24
C LYS A 38 6.62 7.01 0.52
N PHE A 39 5.79 6.01 0.22
CA PHE A 39 5.81 4.72 0.91
C PHE A 39 6.32 3.60 0.01
N LEU A 40 7.10 2.69 0.59
CA LEU A 40 7.48 1.42 -0.01
C LEU A 40 6.75 0.30 0.75
N ARG A 41 5.98 -0.51 0.04
CA ARG A 41 5.14 -1.55 0.63
C ARG A 41 5.83 -2.92 0.63
N LEU A 42 5.31 -3.84 1.44
CA LEU A 42 5.67 -5.26 1.42
C LEU A 42 4.41 -6.08 1.14
N HIS A 43 4.50 -6.98 0.17
CA HIS A 43 3.45 -7.91 -0.20
C HIS A 43 4.02 -9.34 -0.24
N ILE A 44 3.53 -10.20 0.63
CA ILE A 44 3.97 -11.61 0.68
C ILE A 44 2.78 -12.51 0.38
N LEU A 45 2.97 -13.46 -0.53
CA LEU A 45 2.01 -14.49 -0.87
C LEU A 45 2.48 -15.83 -0.32
N ALA A 46 1.59 -16.51 0.41
CA ALA A 46 1.83 -17.89 0.84
C ALA A 46 1.70 -18.85 -0.34
N ASN A 47 2.29 -20.04 -0.21
CA ASN A 47 2.13 -21.11 -1.18
C ASN A 47 0.65 -21.48 -1.36
N SER A 48 -0.08 -21.71 -0.25
CA SER A 48 -1.51 -22.02 -0.23
C SER A 48 -2.22 -21.36 0.97
N ASP A 49 -3.52 -21.66 1.13
CA ASP A 49 -4.32 -21.19 2.26
C ASP A 49 -4.32 -22.17 3.45
N SER A 50 -3.52 -23.24 3.41
CA SER A 50 -3.35 -24.11 4.56
C SER A 50 -2.80 -23.33 5.75
N LYS A 51 -3.13 -23.78 6.96
CA LYS A 51 -2.65 -23.14 8.18
C LYS A 51 -1.13 -23.12 8.25
N GLU A 52 -0.51 -24.22 7.86
CA GLU A 52 0.95 -24.42 7.83
C GLU A 52 1.63 -23.39 6.90
N ASP A 53 1.11 -23.19 5.69
CA ASP A 53 1.63 -22.23 4.73
C ASP A 53 1.41 -20.78 5.18
N GLN A 54 0.28 -20.51 5.84
CA GLN A 54 0.02 -19.20 6.41
C GLN A 54 0.96 -18.90 7.59
N ASP A 55 1.23 -19.88 8.47
CA ASP A 55 2.18 -19.74 9.57
C ASP A 55 3.63 -19.58 9.05
N LEU A 56 4.00 -20.36 8.02
CA LEU A 56 5.29 -20.23 7.34
C LEU A 56 5.50 -18.82 6.76
N LYS A 57 4.49 -18.28 6.07
CA LYS A 57 4.53 -16.92 5.52
C LYS A 57 4.85 -15.88 6.59
N ILE A 58 4.29 -16.02 7.81
CA ILE A 58 4.55 -15.09 8.91
C ILE A 58 6.02 -15.17 9.36
N LYS A 59 6.58 -16.38 9.46
CA LYS A 59 8.00 -16.57 9.82
C LYS A 59 8.93 -16.00 8.77
N VAL A 60 8.65 -16.26 7.49
CA VAL A 60 9.40 -15.66 6.35
C VAL A 60 9.33 -14.15 6.38
N ARG A 61 8.13 -13.57 6.60
CA ARG A 61 7.96 -12.14 6.79
C ARG A 61 8.90 -11.59 7.87
N ASP A 62 8.89 -12.22 9.03
CA ASP A 62 9.67 -11.75 10.19
C ASP A 62 11.17 -11.76 9.89
N LYS A 63 11.66 -12.78 9.19
CA LYS A 63 13.06 -12.86 8.77
C LYS A 63 13.42 -11.80 7.73
N ILE A 64 12.56 -11.56 6.74
CA ILE A 64 12.77 -10.48 5.77
C ILE A 64 12.80 -9.12 6.47
N LEU A 65 11.89 -8.88 7.41
CA LEU A 65 11.86 -7.63 8.17
C LEU A 65 13.11 -7.50 9.05
N GLU A 66 13.52 -8.52 9.77
CA GLU A 66 14.74 -8.54 10.59
C GLU A 66 15.98 -8.17 9.75
N TYR A 67 16.15 -8.81 8.59
CA TYR A 67 17.23 -8.51 7.65
C TYR A 67 17.19 -7.05 7.16
N SER A 68 15.98 -6.54 6.92
CA SER A 68 15.76 -5.21 6.36
C SER A 68 15.92 -4.08 7.37
N LYS A 69 15.72 -4.36 8.67
CA LYS A 69 15.67 -3.35 9.75
C LYS A 69 16.89 -2.43 9.79
N GLY A 70 18.10 -3.00 9.71
CA GLY A 70 19.34 -2.21 9.74
C GLY A 70 19.59 -1.41 8.45
N LYS A 71 19.18 -1.94 7.30
CA LYS A 71 19.45 -1.36 5.98
C LYS A 71 18.54 -0.18 5.65
N PHE A 72 17.23 -0.33 5.90
CA PHE A 72 16.28 0.74 5.60
C PHE A 72 16.21 1.84 6.66
N SER A 73 16.84 1.64 7.82
CA SER A 73 16.93 2.68 8.86
C SER A 73 17.83 3.86 8.45
N SER A 74 18.73 3.65 7.50
CA SER A 74 19.65 4.67 6.98
C SER A 74 19.07 5.45 5.80
N ALA A 75 17.99 4.97 5.17
CA ALA A 75 17.37 5.66 4.05
C ALA A 75 16.66 6.94 4.52
N ASN A 76 16.93 8.05 3.84
CA ASN A 76 16.32 9.35 4.12
C ASN A 76 14.98 9.53 3.39
N ASP A 77 14.81 8.86 2.25
CA ASP A 77 13.60 8.90 1.44
C ASP A 77 13.30 7.54 0.78
N LYS A 78 12.13 7.47 0.12
CA LYS A 78 11.70 6.26 -0.59
C LYS A 78 12.65 5.87 -1.73
N SER A 79 13.24 6.83 -2.42
CA SER A 79 14.11 6.54 -3.58
C SER A 79 15.38 5.83 -3.13
N GLU A 80 15.98 6.30 -2.04
CA GLU A 80 17.12 5.65 -1.41
C GLU A 80 16.75 4.26 -0.88
N ALA A 81 15.60 4.14 -0.20
CA ALA A 81 15.07 2.85 0.25
C ALA A 81 14.86 1.87 -0.91
N GLN A 82 14.39 2.33 -2.06
CA GLN A 82 14.17 1.52 -3.25
C GLN A 82 15.48 1.07 -3.91
N LEU A 83 16.51 1.92 -3.92
CA LEU A 83 17.85 1.54 -4.39
C LEU A 83 18.46 0.45 -3.49
N LEU A 84 18.36 0.63 -2.17
CA LEU A 84 18.81 -0.38 -1.20
C LEU A 84 18.04 -1.69 -1.34
N LEU A 85 16.74 -1.63 -1.60
CA LEU A 85 15.93 -2.79 -1.84
C LEU A 85 16.37 -3.54 -3.11
N ASN A 86 16.51 -2.83 -4.22
CA ASN A 86 16.93 -3.43 -5.49
C ASN A 86 18.28 -4.15 -5.38
N SER A 87 19.25 -3.56 -4.67
CA SER A 87 20.56 -4.19 -4.43
C SER A 87 20.51 -5.36 -3.44
N SER A 88 19.41 -5.53 -2.73
CA SER A 88 19.24 -6.53 -1.67
C SER A 88 18.32 -7.71 -2.08
N LEU A 89 17.70 -7.68 -3.26
CA LEU A 89 16.69 -8.68 -3.66
C LEU A 89 17.21 -10.12 -3.55
N GLU A 90 18.39 -10.40 -4.07
CA GLU A 90 19.00 -11.72 -4.03
C GLU A 90 19.25 -12.20 -2.57
N ASN A 91 19.66 -11.28 -1.70
CA ASN A 91 19.88 -11.62 -0.29
C ASN A 91 18.54 -11.82 0.45
N ILE A 92 17.49 -11.08 0.08
CA ILE A 92 16.14 -11.26 0.62
C ILE A 92 15.61 -12.65 0.22
N GLU A 93 15.81 -13.07 -1.02
CA GLU A 93 15.46 -14.43 -1.46
C GLU A 93 16.22 -15.50 -0.68
N LYS A 94 17.53 -15.32 -0.50
CA LYS A 94 18.36 -16.26 0.28
C LYS A 94 17.91 -16.36 1.74
N VAL A 95 17.62 -15.23 2.39
CA VAL A 95 17.11 -15.20 3.78
C VAL A 95 15.73 -15.86 3.88
N ALA A 96 14.83 -15.59 2.94
CA ALA A 96 13.52 -16.19 2.88
C ALA A 96 13.61 -17.70 2.63
N LYS A 97 14.45 -18.14 1.68
CA LYS A 97 14.67 -19.57 1.37
C LYS A 97 15.25 -20.32 2.57
N ALA A 98 16.25 -19.74 3.24
CA ALA A 98 16.83 -20.34 4.43
C ALA A 98 15.80 -20.55 5.56
N GLU A 99 14.89 -19.58 5.77
CA GLU A 99 13.83 -19.74 6.76
C GLU A 99 12.84 -20.83 6.34
N ILE A 100 12.47 -20.91 5.07
CA ILE A 100 11.60 -21.97 4.53
C ILE A 100 12.22 -23.36 4.79
N GLU A 101 13.50 -23.52 4.52
CA GLU A 101 14.23 -24.76 4.74
C GLU A 101 14.36 -25.09 6.23
N ASN A 102 14.65 -24.10 7.08
CA ASN A 102 14.70 -24.27 8.55
C ASN A 102 13.36 -24.74 9.14
N GLN A 103 12.24 -24.40 8.50
CA GLN A 103 10.91 -24.85 8.89
C GLN A 103 10.55 -26.22 8.28
N GLY A 104 11.47 -26.87 7.54
CA GLY A 104 11.29 -28.21 6.97
C GLY A 104 10.54 -28.23 5.63
N TYR A 105 10.41 -27.07 4.96
CA TYR A 105 9.77 -26.97 3.65
C TYR A 105 10.80 -26.81 2.53
N ASN A 106 10.41 -27.18 1.33
CA ASN A 106 11.25 -27.01 0.13
C ASN A 106 10.54 -26.18 -0.94
N TYR A 107 9.95 -25.03 -0.55
CA TYR A 107 9.35 -24.13 -1.48
C TYR A 107 10.40 -23.19 -2.09
N ASP A 108 10.26 -22.87 -3.37
CA ASP A 108 11.00 -21.79 -3.97
C ASP A 108 10.43 -20.45 -3.52
N VAL A 109 11.28 -19.43 -3.55
CA VAL A 109 10.88 -18.07 -3.24
C VAL A 109 11.38 -17.13 -4.33
N LYS A 110 10.53 -16.16 -4.71
CA LYS A 110 10.87 -15.10 -5.66
C LYS A 110 10.56 -13.75 -5.04
N ALA A 111 11.53 -12.84 -5.13
CA ALA A 111 11.37 -11.47 -4.67
C ALA A 111 11.57 -10.49 -5.83
N LYS A 112 10.65 -9.53 -5.98
CA LYS A 112 10.76 -8.50 -7.02
C LYS A 112 10.15 -7.19 -6.53
N VAL A 113 10.67 -6.07 -7.02
CA VAL A 113 10.03 -4.77 -6.87
C VAL A 113 9.00 -4.59 -7.97
N VAL A 114 7.77 -4.26 -7.58
CA VAL A 114 6.65 -4.06 -8.50
C VAL A 114 5.87 -2.82 -8.12
N ASN A 115 5.31 -2.13 -9.11
CA ASN A 115 4.28 -1.13 -8.87
C ASN A 115 2.92 -1.80 -8.98
N MET A 116 2.14 -1.78 -7.89
CA MET A 116 0.87 -2.49 -7.85
C MET A 116 -0.17 -1.73 -7.02
N HIS A 117 -1.44 -2.03 -7.29
CA HIS A 117 -2.55 -1.41 -6.57
C HIS A 117 -2.73 -2.01 -5.18
N PHE A 118 -2.94 -1.12 -4.20
CA PHE A 118 -3.35 -1.45 -2.84
C PHE A 118 -4.67 -0.76 -2.51
N ASN A 119 -5.57 -1.47 -1.84
CA ASN A 119 -6.75 -0.87 -1.23
C ASN A 119 -6.35 -0.04 -0.01
N THR A 120 -7.26 0.81 0.47
CA THR A 120 -7.09 1.50 1.74
C THR A 120 -6.79 0.51 2.87
N ARG A 121 -5.75 0.77 3.65
CA ARG A 121 -5.30 -0.11 4.74
C ARG A 121 -5.02 0.68 6.00
N LYS A 122 -5.56 0.17 7.10
CA LYS A 122 -5.32 0.69 8.44
C LYS A 122 -4.21 -0.09 9.12
N TYR A 123 -3.29 0.63 9.76
CA TYR A 123 -2.15 0.12 10.52
C TYR A 123 -2.11 0.87 11.85
N ASP A 124 -2.57 0.26 12.95
CA ASP A 124 -2.71 0.90 14.26
C ASP A 124 -3.38 2.29 14.16
N ASN A 125 -2.60 3.35 14.27
CA ASN A 125 -3.07 4.74 14.24
C ASN A 125 -2.86 5.41 12.87
N LEU A 126 -2.61 4.64 11.81
CA LEU A 126 -2.33 5.17 10.49
C LEU A 126 -3.18 4.49 9.43
N THR A 127 -3.80 5.27 8.56
CA THR A 127 -4.57 4.77 7.41
C THR A 127 -3.92 5.24 6.12
N LEU A 128 -3.43 4.29 5.33
CA LEU A 128 -2.89 4.58 4.00
C LEU A 128 -3.98 4.48 2.95
N PRO A 129 -4.12 5.50 2.07
CA PRO A 129 -5.14 5.52 1.03
C PRO A 129 -4.97 4.40 0.01
N ALA A 130 -6.05 4.07 -0.71
CA ALA A 130 -5.97 3.25 -1.90
C ALA A 130 -5.15 3.97 -2.98
N GLY A 131 -4.38 3.19 -3.75
CA GLY A 131 -3.54 3.73 -4.82
C GLY A 131 -2.49 2.74 -5.30
N ASN A 132 -1.67 3.20 -6.25
CA ASN A 132 -0.53 2.42 -6.72
C ASN A 132 0.70 2.73 -5.86
N TYR A 133 1.33 1.68 -5.38
CA TYR A 133 2.54 1.74 -4.56
C TYR A 133 3.63 0.89 -5.17
N ASP A 134 4.87 1.33 -5.02
CA ASP A 134 6.00 0.42 -5.19
C ASP A 134 6.08 -0.51 -3.99
N ALA A 135 6.28 -1.79 -4.26
CA ALA A 135 6.27 -2.83 -3.25
C ALA A 135 7.32 -3.91 -3.51
N LEU A 136 7.94 -4.38 -2.45
CA LEU A 136 8.60 -5.68 -2.48
C LEU A 136 7.51 -6.75 -2.48
N ARG A 137 7.41 -7.48 -3.58
CA ARG A 137 6.55 -8.65 -3.70
C ARG A 137 7.38 -9.91 -3.53
N VAL A 138 6.99 -10.73 -2.54
CA VAL A 138 7.62 -12.03 -2.25
C VAL A 138 6.58 -13.12 -2.47
N GLU A 139 6.90 -14.08 -3.32
CA GLU A 139 6.06 -15.22 -3.66
C GLU A 139 6.71 -16.50 -3.11
N ILE A 140 6.01 -17.20 -2.20
CA ILE A 140 6.46 -18.47 -1.63
C ILE A 140 5.76 -19.59 -2.38
N GLY A 141 6.52 -20.54 -2.95
CA GLY A 141 6.00 -21.67 -3.71
C GLY A 141 5.12 -21.21 -4.88
N GLU A 142 3.86 -21.66 -4.91
CA GLU A 142 2.91 -21.32 -5.97
C GLU A 142 2.30 -19.91 -5.83
N GLY A 143 2.46 -19.26 -4.67
CA GLY A 143 1.94 -17.92 -4.42
C GLY A 143 0.41 -17.80 -4.52
N LYS A 144 -0.32 -18.89 -4.23
CA LYS A 144 -1.79 -18.97 -4.37
C LYS A 144 -2.55 -18.71 -3.07
N GLY A 145 -1.84 -18.63 -1.94
CA GLY A 145 -2.45 -18.41 -0.64
C GLY A 145 -2.73 -16.93 -0.34
N HIS A 146 -3.38 -16.69 0.82
CA HIS A 146 -3.72 -15.35 1.30
C HIS A 146 -2.50 -14.44 1.44
N ASN A 147 -2.71 -13.18 1.08
CA ASN A 147 -1.70 -12.15 1.06
C ASN A 147 -1.40 -11.59 2.46
N TRP A 148 -0.16 -11.19 2.69
CA TRP A 148 0.23 -10.29 3.77
C TRP A 148 0.63 -8.92 3.20
N TRP A 149 0.14 -7.86 3.82
CA TRP A 149 0.33 -6.48 3.39
C TRP A 149 0.96 -5.65 4.49
N CYS A 150 2.10 -5.03 4.23
CA CYS A 150 2.79 -4.21 5.20
C CYS A 150 3.48 -2.98 4.58
N VAL A 151 4.21 -2.21 5.39
CA VAL A 151 4.98 -1.03 4.97
C VAL A 151 6.44 -1.24 5.33
N MET A 152 7.33 -1.19 4.34
CA MET A 152 8.78 -1.31 4.54
C MET A 152 9.45 0.02 4.79
N PHE A 153 9.03 1.06 4.06
CA PHE A 153 9.54 2.40 4.25
C PHE A 153 8.38 3.43 4.28
N PRO A 154 8.37 4.35 5.24
CA PRO A 154 9.17 4.31 6.48
C PRO A 154 8.95 3.02 7.25
N PRO A 155 9.94 2.53 8.03
CA PRO A 155 9.88 1.22 8.66
C PRO A 155 8.82 1.16 9.77
N MET A 156 7.62 0.71 9.44
CA MET A 156 6.46 0.65 10.33
C MET A 156 6.18 -0.75 10.86
N CYS A 157 6.62 -1.80 10.17
CA CYS A 157 6.36 -3.19 10.53
C CYS A 157 7.23 -3.74 11.67
N PHE A 158 8.11 -2.94 12.24
CA PHE A 158 9.14 -3.40 13.19
C PHE A 158 8.76 -3.31 14.66
N GLY A 159 7.50 -3.09 15.01
CA GLY A 159 6.97 -3.22 16.39
C GLY A 159 7.62 -2.36 17.49
N CYS A 160 8.62 -1.56 17.19
CA CYS A 160 9.48 -0.93 18.19
C CYS A 160 9.36 0.58 18.32
N CYS A 161 8.59 1.28 17.48
CA CYS A 161 8.47 2.73 17.57
C CYS A 161 7.09 3.17 17.14
N THR A 162 6.54 4.14 17.82
CA THR A 162 5.27 4.77 17.45
C THR A 162 5.34 5.17 15.97
N SER A 163 4.55 4.51 15.16
CA SER A 163 4.45 4.71 13.70
C SER A 163 4.32 6.19 13.31
N LYS A 164 3.76 7.01 14.19
CA LYS A 164 3.55 8.44 13.99
C LYS A 164 4.87 9.22 13.83
N GLN A 165 5.88 9.02 14.70
CA GLN A 165 7.14 9.77 14.63
C GLN A 165 7.92 9.55 13.32
N LYS A 166 7.87 8.33 12.78
CA LYS A 166 8.56 8.00 11.52
C LYS A 166 7.80 8.48 10.29
N VAL A 167 6.49 8.56 10.39
CA VAL A 167 5.64 9.10 9.33
C VAL A 167 5.84 10.61 9.20
N ASP A 168 5.93 11.32 10.31
CA ASP A 168 6.15 12.78 10.35
C ASP A 168 7.52 13.21 9.77
N THR A 169 8.49 12.30 9.64
CA THR A 169 9.77 12.60 8.95
C THR A 169 9.63 12.58 7.43
N VAL A 170 8.62 11.90 6.88
CA VAL A 170 8.45 11.68 5.44
C VAL A 170 7.27 12.49 4.88
N LEU A 171 6.24 12.71 5.69
CA LEU A 171 5.03 13.43 5.31
C LEU A 171 5.05 14.88 5.81
N ASN A 172 4.48 15.77 5.01
CA ASN A 172 4.17 17.12 5.49
C ASN A 172 2.96 17.11 6.44
N SER A 173 2.67 18.24 7.10
CA SER A 173 1.60 18.35 8.09
C SER A 173 0.21 18.00 7.53
N SER A 174 -0.09 18.37 6.29
CA SER A 174 -1.38 18.07 5.64
C SER A 174 -1.50 16.59 5.30
N GLU A 175 -0.45 15.97 4.81
CA GLU A 175 -0.39 14.54 4.51
C GLU A 175 -0.46 13.69 5.79
N SER A 176 0.24 14.14 6.85
CA SER A 176 0.19 13.51 8.17
C SER A 176 -1.23 13.58 8.76
N ASP A 177 -1.93 14.71 8.65
CA ASP A 177 -3.33 14.85 9.07
C ASP A 177 -4.25 13.86 8.32
N ILE A 178 -4.04 13.68 7.02
CA ILE A 178 -4.84 12.75 6.20
C ILE A 178 -4.68 11.31 6.70
N VAL A 179 -3.46 10.86 6.95
CA VAL A 179 -3.20 9.45 7.31
C VAL A 179 -3.45 9.12 8.78
N THR A 180 -3.39 10.11 9.68
CA THR A 180 -3.57 9.90 11.13
C THR A 180 -4.99 10.16 11.63
N ASN A 181 -5.81 10.93 10.91
CA ASN A 181 -7.17 11.29 11.29
C ASN A 181 -8.22 10.58 10.41
N GLU A 182 -8.23 9.24 10.44
CA GLU A 182 -9.12 8.39 9.62
C GLU A 182 -10.57 8.84 9.68
N ASN A 183 -11.12 9.10 10.86
CA ASN A 183 -12.52 9.48 11.05
C ASN A 183 -12.91 10.75 10.27
N LYS A 184 -11.99 11.69 10.12
CA LYS A 184 -12.18 12.93 9.34
C LYS A 184 -12.23 12.67 7.83
N TYR A 185 -11.55 11.63 7.37
CA TYR A 185 -11.34 11.36 5.94
C TYR A 185 -11.97 10.06 5.44
N GLU A 186 -12.70 9.33 6.27
CA GLU A 186 -13.28 8.01 5.94
C GLU A 186 -14.08 8.03 4.62
N ILE A 187 -15.00 8.99 4.48
CA ILE A 187 -15.81 9.11 3.25
C ILE A 187 -14.92 9.43 2.04
N LYS A 188 -13.90 10.27 2.21
CA LYS A 188 -12.97 10.61 1.13
C LYS A 188 -12.13 9.41 0.71
N PHE A 189 -11.66 8.59 1.65
CA PHE A 189 -10.97 7.35 1.35
C PHE A 189 -11.85 6.35 0.59
N LYS A 190 -13.12 6.23 0.97
CA LYS A 190 -14.09 5.41 0.24
C LYS A 190 -14.29 5.88 -1.20
N CYS A 191 -14.40 7.19 -1.42
CA CYS A 191 -14.49 7.76 -2.77
C CYS A 191 -13.25 7.47 -3.60
N VAL A 192 -12.05 7.60 -3.02
CA VAL A 192 -10.78 7.28 -3.70
C VAL A 192 -10.69 5.79 -4.02
N GLU A 193 -11.07 4.91 -3.10
CA GLU A 193 -11.08 3.47 -3.32
C GLU A 193 -12.02 3.07 -4.47
N MET A 194 -13.21 3.64 -4.52
CA MET A 194 -14.16 3.43 -5.63
C MET A 194 -13.60 3.93 -6.96
N PHE A 195 -12.99 5.12 -6.97
CA PHE A 195 -12.38 5.71 -8.16
C PHE A 195 -11.21 4.88 -8.67
N GLU A 196 -10.29 4.47 -7.82
CA GLU A 196 -9.14 3.65 -8.19
C GLU A 196 -9.57 2.25 -8.66
N SER A 197 -10.60 1.67 -8.05
CA SER A 197 -11.19 0.40 -8.48
C SER A 197 -11.79 0.53 -9.89
N PHE A 198 -12.53 1.60 -10.15
CA PHE A 198 -13.07 1.90 -11.47
C PHE A 198 -11.98 2.15 -12.52
N ARG A 199 -10.95 2.91 -12.16
CA ARG A 199 -9.79 3.18 -13.01
C ARG A 199 -9.01 1.89 -13.35
N SER A 200 -8.85 1.00 -12.37
CA SER A 200 -8.22 -0.31 -12.56
C SER A 200 -9.03 -1.20 -13.50
N TRP A 201 -10.37 -1.22 -13.31
CA TRP A 201 -11.29 -1.94 -14.19
C TRP A 201 -11.22 -1.43 -15.64
N LEU A 202 -11.25 -0.11 -15.87
CA LEU A 202 -11.09 0.51 -17.19
C LEU A 202 -9.76 0.10 -17.84
N ARG A 203 -8.63 0.17 -17.12
CA ARG A 203 -7.32 -0.24 -17.65
C ARG A 203 -7.30 -1.70 -18.07
N LYS A 204 -7.99 -2.57 -17.32
CA LYS A 204 -8.10 -3.99 -17.68
C LYS A 204 -8.94 -4.20 -18.94
N TYR A 205 -9.99 -3.40 -19.11
CA TYR A 205 -10.94 -3.51 -20.24
C TYR A 205 -10.35 -2.94 -21.55
N PHE A 206 -9.56 -1.86 -21.48
CA PHE A 206 -8.98 -1.18 -22.66
C PHE A 206 -7.54 -1.63 -22.99
N LYS A 207 -6.94 -2.53 -22.19
CA LYS A 207 -5.66 -3.19 -22.52
C LYS A 207 -5.84 -4.58 -23.15
N ALA A 208 -7.06 -4.99 -23.44
CA ALA A 208 -7.38 -6.21 -24.15
C ALA A 208 -7.34 -6.00 -25.67
#